data_75aa72aacdecec2fd3426b9254a7bfaa
#
_entry.id   75aa72aacdecec2fd3426b9254a7bfaa
#
_cell.length_a   1.000
_cell.length_b   1.000
_cell.length_c   1.000
_cell.angle_alpha   90.00
_cell.angle_beta   90.00
_cell.angle_gamma   90.00
#
_symmetry.space_group_name_H-M   'P 1'
#
loop_
_entity.id
_entity.type
_entity.pdbx_description
1 polymer ?
#
loop_
_entity_poly.entity_id
_entity_poly.type
_entity_poly.pdbx_seq_one_letter_code
_entity_poly.pdbx_strand_id
1 'polypeptide(L)'
;MALTQKILIIEDEKPLSKILKYNFEKEGYKVLCTFDGQEGFELFQEERPDLIVLDLMIPKMSGMDLLKAVRLKSKTPILILTAKKDEVDRVLGLEMGADDYVVKPFSVRELCARVKSILRRSSSSLNSTGASLFKHRTLELDFDRYECMVGKDSVSLTSKEWELLKLLVDARGRALSRTEILKEVWGYERGLDLDTRTVDQHVARLRDKLGPEASSIVTVKNVGYRFRV
;
A
#
# COMPACT_ATOMS: atom_id res chain seq x y z
N MET A 1 -20.68 -12.04 12.80
CA MET A 1 -20.03 -10.86 13.41
C MET A 1 -18.89 -10.44 12.52
N ALA A 2 -18.87 -9.20 12.04
CA ALA A 2 -17.71 -8.71 11.29
C ALA A 2 -16.49 -8.72 12.21
N LEU A 3 -15.38 -9.32 11.77
CA LEU A 3 -14.12 -9.29 12.52
C LEU A 3 -13.65 -7.84 12.60
N THR A 4 -13.42 -7.35 13.84
CA THR A 4 -12.89 -6.01 14.05
C THR A 4 -11.45 -5.95 13.52
N GLN A 5 -11.20 -5.11 12.53
CA GLN A 5 -9.86 -4.96 11.95
C GLN A 5 -8.88 -4.38 12.96
N LYS A 6 -7.64 -4.88 12.93
CA LYS A 6 -6.58 -4.60 13.90
C LYS A 6 -5.51 -3.71 13.26
N ILE A 7 -5.20 -2.58 13.89
CA ILE A 7 -4.15 -1.65 13.49
C ILE A 7 -3.03 -1.69 14.52
N LEU A 8 -1.79 -1.84 14.06
CA LEU A 8 -0.58 -1.70 14.87
C LEU A 8 0.06 -0.35 14.59
N ILE A 9 0.20 0.50 15.61
CA ILE A 9 0.91 1.78 15.55
C ILE A 9 2.29 1.59 16.18
N ILE A 10 3.33 1.97 15.44
CA ILE A 10 4.73 1.94 15.88
C ILE A 10 5.27 3.36 15.74
N GLU A 11 5.26 4.11 16.86
CA GLU A 11 5.52 5.55 16.90
C GLU A 11 6.07 5.91 18.29
N ASP A 12 7.27 6.48 18.36
CA ASP A 12 7.95 6.79 19.63
C ASP A 12 7.38 8.03 20.34
N GLU A 13 6.75 8.95 19.62
CA GLU A 13 6.06 10.10 20.18
C GLU A 13 4.75 9.67 20.87
N LYS A 14 4.80 9.40 22.18
CA LYS A 14 3.62 8.97 22.99
C LYS A 14 2.38 9.85 22.83
N PRO A 15 2.48 11.21 22.77
CA PRO A 15 1.31 12.05 22.54
C PRO A 15 0.65 11.79 21.19
N LEU A 16 1.43 11.66 20.12
CA LEU A 16 0.94 11.39 18.77
C LEU A 16 0.29 10.00 18.71
N SER A 17 0.99 8.97 19.24
CA SER A 17 0.47 7.60 19.33
C SER A 17 -0.90 7.54 20.06
N LYS A 18 -1.08 8.28 21.18
CA LYS A 18 -2.36 8.37 21.88
C LYS A 18 -3.46 9.01 21.06
N ILE A 19 -3.16 10.10 20.34
CA ILE A 19 -4.12 10.79 19.44
C ILE A 19 -4.56 9.86 18.33
N LEU A 20 -3.62 9.15 17.69
CA LEU A 20 -3.91 8.22 16.62
C LEU A 20 -4.76 7.04 17.13
N LYS A 21 -4.36 6.45 18.26
CA LYS A 21 -5.13 5.37 18.92
C LYS A 21 -6.56 5.78 19.14
N TYR A 22 -6.80 6.92 19.82
CA TYR A 22 -8.14 7.42 20.09
C TYR A 22 -9.00 7.56 18.82
N ASN A 23 -8.43 8.13 17.76
CA ASN A 23 -9.18 8.36 16.52
C ASN A 23 -9.48 7.05 15.79
N PHE A 24 -8.56 6.11 15.73
CA PHE A 24 -8.80 4.81 15.09
C PHE A 24 -9.78 3.95 15.90
N GLU A 25 -9.70 3.96 17.23
CA GLU A 25 -10.68 3.26 18.07
C GLU A 25 -12.10 3.85 17.90
N LYS A 26 -12.21 5.18 17.75
CA LYS A 26 -13.49 5.85 17.43
C LYS A 26 -14.08 5.42 16.08
N GLU A 27 -13.24 5.09 15.12
CA GLU A 27 -13.65 4.54 13.82
C GLU A 27 -13.97 3.02 13.88
N GLY A 28 -13.84 2.39 15.06
CA GLY A 28 -14.20 0.99 15.29
C GLY A 28 -13.07 -0.03 15.10
N TYR A 29 -11.82 0.40 14.99
CA TYR A 29 -10.66 -0.50 14.88
C TYR A 29 -10.16 -0.95 16.25
N LYS A 30 -9.57 -2.16 16.33
CA LYS A 30 -8.75 -2.56 17.47
C LYS A 30 -7.34 -2.02 17.27
N VAL A 31 -6.80 -1.27 18.24
CA VAL A 31 -5.51 -0.57 18.08
C VAL A 31 -4.50 -1.05 19.11
N LEU A 32 -3.36 -1.50 18.60
CA LEU A 32 -2.16 -1.81 19.37
C LEU A 32 -1.13 -0.69 19.15
N CYS A 33 -0.40 -0.33 20.20
CA CYS A 33 0.63 0.71 20.13
C CYS A 33 1.92 0.19 20.75
N THR A 34 3.02 0.49 20.09
CA THR A 34 4.36 0.32 20.64
C THR A 34 5.23 1.52 20.28
N PHE A 35 6.35 1.69 21.00
CA PHE A 35 7.19 2.88 20.93
C PHE A 35 8.60 2.60 20.41
N ASP A 36 8.87 1.36 19.99
CA ASP A 36 10.12 0.94 19.39
C ASP A 36 9.92 -0.16 18.35
N GLY A 37 10.90 -0.27 17.46
CA GLY A 37 10.79 -1.18 16.33
C GLY A 37 10.93 -2.65 16.67
N GLN A 38 11.67 -2.98 17.74
CA GLN A 38 11.85 -4.37 18.15
C GLN A 38 10.53 -4.94 18.69
N GLU A 39 9.90 -4.25 19.66
CA GLU A 39 8.58 -4.62 20.19
C GLU A 39 7.51 -4.60 19.06
N GLY A 40 7.64 -3.62 18.13
CA GLY A 40 6.76 -3.53 16.97
C GLY A 40 6.80 -4.76 16.09
N PHE A 41 7.99 -5.32 15.85
CA PHE A 41 8.15 -6.52 15.07
C PHE A 41 7.63 -7.77 15.79
N GLU A 42 7.83 -7.86 17.10
CA GLU A 42 7.30 -8.94 17.93
C GLU A 42 5.75 -8.94 17.93
N LEU A 43 5.14 -7.78 18.20
CA LEU A 43 3.69 -7.61 18.15
C LEU A 43 3.11 -7.89 16.75
N PHE A 44 3.82 -7.51 15.67
CA PHE A 44 3.41 -7.86 14.31
C PHE A 44 3.30 -9.38 14.13
N GLN A 45 4.26 -10.15 14.63
CA GLN A 45 4.26 -11.61 14.48
C GLN A 45 3.17 -12.29 15.32
N GLU A 46 2.96 -11.82 16.54
CA GLU A 46 1.99 -12.39 17.50
C GLU A 46 0.55 -12.03 17.12
N GLU A 47 0.30 -10.76 16.88
CA GLU A 47 -1.04 -10.21 16.76
C GLU A 47 -1.58 -10.18 15.32
N ARG A 48 -0.72 -10.33 14.32
CA ARG A 48 -1.07 -10.33 12.88
C ARG A 48 -2.02 -9.20 12.52
N PRO A 49 -1.59 -7.94 12.61
CA PRO A 49 -2.45 -6.80 12.34
C PRO A 49 -2.86 -6.74 10.85
N ASP A 50 -4.03 -6.14 10.59
CA ASP A 50 -4.55 -5.90 9.24
C ASP A 50 -3.87 -4.70 8.57
N LEU A 51 -3.25 -3.80 9.35
CA LEU A 51 -2.49 -2.64 8.89
C LEU A 51 -1.47 -2.23 9.94
N ILE A 52 -0.31 -1.76 9.47
CA ILE A 52 0.74 -1.16 10.30
C ILE A 52 0.85 0.33 9.95
N VAL A 53 0.82 1.19 10.96
CA VAL A 53 1.21 2.61 10.87
C VAL A 53 2.59 2.72 11.50
N LEU A 54 3.59 3.10 10.72
CA LEU A 54 5.00 2.99 11.06
C LEU A 54 5.73 4.32 10.94
N ASP A 55 6.28 4.84 12.02
CA ASP A 55 7.31 5.87 11.92
C ASP A 55 8.65 5.25 11.54
N LEU A 56 9.39 5.94 10.70
CA LEU A 56 10.75 5.50 10.31
C LEU A 56 11.80 5.82 11.38
N MET A 57 11.55 6.85 12.18
CA MET A 57 12.49 7.37 13.18
C MET A 57 12.19 6.82 14.58
N ILE A 58 12.17 5.51 14.72
CA ILE A 58 11.91 4.81 15.99
C ILE A 58 13.18 4.19 16.56
N PRO A 59 13.28 4.03 17.91
CA PRO A 59 14.45 3.44 18.56
C PRO A 59 14.54 1.92 18.38
N LYS A 60 15.70 1.38 18.73
CA LYS A 60 16.14 -0.02 18.68
C LYS A 60 16.24 -0.55 17.25
N MET A 61 15.18 -1.06 16.66
CA MET A 61 15.13 -1.43 15.25
C MET A 61 14.59 -0.25 14.44
N SER A 62 15.33 0.19 13.40
CA SER A 62 14.87 1.28 12.55
C SER A 62 13.56 0.91 11.81
N GLY A 63 12.69 1.90 11.55
CA GLY A 63 11.45 1.65 10.82
C GLY A 63 11.68 1.06 9.43
N MET A 64 12.80 1.39 8.78
CA MET A 64 13.18 0.81 7.48
C MET A 64 13.56 -0.66 7.58
N ASP A 65 14.29 -1.07 8.62
CA ASP A 65 14.64 -2.48 8.82
C ASP A 65 13.42 -3.29 9.21
N LEU A 66 12.52 -2.70 10.00
CA LEU A 66 11.24 -3.31 10.35
C LEU A 66 10.38 -3.51 9.08
N LEU A 67 10.27 -2.50 8.22
CA LEU A 67 9.57 -2.60 6.95
C LEU A 67 10.08 -3.77 6.10
N LYS A 68 11.40 -3.87 5.92
CA LYS A 68 12.03 -5.00 5.21
C LYS A 68 11.69 -6.34 5.86
N ALA A 69 11.84 -6.44 7.18
CA ALA A 69 11.58 -7.67 7.92
C ALA A 69 10.12 -8.13 7.81
N VAL A 70 9.17 -7.19 7.86
CA VAL A 70 7.74 -7.49 7.63
C VAL A 70 7.51 -7.96 6.20
N ARG A 71 8.08 -7.30 5.20
CA ARG A 71 7.89 -7.64 3.78
C ARG A 71 8.43 -9.02 3.40
N LEU A 72 9.47 -9.50 4.08
CA LEU A 72 9.96 -10.87 3.91
C LEU A 72 8.93 -11.93 4.39
N LYS A 73 8.02 -11.57 5.29
CA LYS A 73 7.08 -12.50 5.93
C LYS A 73 5.62 -12.27 5.55
N SER A 74 5.25 -11.06 5.14
CA SER A 74 3.84 -10.68 4.99
C SER A 74 3.60 -9.59 3.94
N LYS A 75 2.38 -9.60 3.40
CA LYS A 75 1.81 -8.55 2.56
C LYS A 75 0.97 -7.54 3.37
N THR A 76 0.97 -7.60 4.71
CA THR A 76 0.23 -6.68 5.56
C THR A 76 0.47 -5.24 5.13
N PRO A 77 -0.55 -4.44 4.84
CA PRO A 77 -0.40 -3.05 4.44
C PRO A 77 0.39 -2.23 5.47
N ILE A 78 1.32 -1.40 4.99
CA ILE A 78 2.13 -0.52 5.82
C ILE A 78 1.99 0.91 5.32
N LEU A 79 1.50 1.78 6.20
CA LEU A 79 1.47 3.23 6.03
C LEU A 79 2.61 3.86 6.82
N ILE A 80 3.54 4.51 6.12
CA ILE A 80 4.67 5.19 6.76
C ILE A 80 4.25 6.57 7.23
N LEU A 81 4.63 6.92 8.48
CA LEU A 81 4.68 8.29 8.96
C LEU A 81 6.14 8.75 8.96
N THR A 82 6.44 9.94 8.44
CA THR A 82 7.82 10.43 8.40
C THR A 82 7.91 11.93 8.55
N ALA A 83 8.87 12.40 9.35
CA ALA A 83 9.25 13.82 9.41
C ALA A 83 10.17 14.22 8.24
N LYS A 84 10.69 13.23 7.50
CA LYS A 84 11.67 13.46 6.45
C LYS A 84 10.98 13.94 5.18
N LYS A 85 11.27 15.19 4.81
CA LYS A 85 10.85 15.81 3.55
C LYS A 85 11.73 15.39 2.37
N ASP A 86 12.85 14.73 2.62
CA ASP A 86 13.76 14.34 1.57
C ASP A 86 13.14 13.28 0.65
N GLU A 87 13.13 13.62 -0.61
CA GLU A 87 12.59 12.79 -1.69
C GLU A 87 13.18 11.37 -1.66
N VAL A 88 14.47 11.26 -1.31
CA VAL A 88 15.22 10.00 -1.24
C VAL A 88 14.62 9.04 -0.20
N ASP A 89 14.26 9.51 0.99
CA ASP A 89 13.71 8.64 2.05
C ASP A 89 12.28 8.19 1.75
N ARG A 90 11.48 9.05 1.07
CA ARG A 90 10.13 8.67 0.60
C ARG A 90 10.21 7.63 -0.52
N VAL A 91 11.12 7.84 -1.46
CA VAL A 91 11.42 6.91 -2.55
C VAL A 91 11.86 5.56 -1.97
N LEU A 92 12.81 5.57 -1.03
CA LEU A 92 13.31 4.35 -0.39
C LEU A 92 12.21 3.59 0.36
N GLY A 93 11.35 4.26 1.12
CA GLY A 93 10.25 3.63 1.84
C GLY A 93 9.26 2.94 0.91
N LEU A 94 8.91 3.61 -0.19
CA LEU A 94 8.05 3.03 -1.22
C LEU A 94 8.78 1.94 -2.01
N GLU A 95 10.06 2.09 -2.35
CA GLU A 95 10.89 1.06 -3.00
C GLU A 95 11.03 -0.20 -2.15
N MET A 96 11.01 -0.07 -0.82
CA MET A 96 11.04 -1.20 0.10
C MET A 96 9.68 -1.84 0.38
N GLY A 97 8.61 -1.37 -0.29
CA GLY A 97 7.31 -2.02 -0.26
C GLY A 97 6.27 -1.41 0.67
N ALA A 98 6.44 -0.19 1.16
CA ALA A 98 5.35 0.53 1.81
C ALA A 98 4.17 0.75 0.83
N ASP A 99 2.95 0.72 1.36
CA ASP A 99 1.74 0.89 0.55
C ASP A 99 1.39 2.37 0.37
N ASP A 100 1.70 3.20 1.37
CA ASP A 100 1.51 4.65 1.32
C ASP A 100 2.43 5.32 2.35
N TYR A 101 2.56 6.64 2.28
CA TYR A 101 3.28 7.44 3.27
C TYR A 101 2.56 8.75 3.57
N VAL A 102 2.79 9.30 4.76
CA VAL A 102 2.29 10.60 5.20
C VAL A 102 3.44 11.38 5.84
N VAL A 103 3.64 12.61 5.38
CA VAL A 103 4.71 13.48 5.89
C VAL A 103 4.19 14.28 7.09
N LYS A 104 4.94 14.28 8.18
CA LYS A 104 4.70 15.14 9.35
C LYS A 104 5.09 16.61 9.04
N PRO A 105 4.29 17.63 9.43
CA PRO A 105 3.00 17.53 10.12
C PRO A 105 1.85 17.16 9.17
N PHE A 106 0.90 16.37 9.65
CA PHE A 106 -0.24 15.90 8.88
C PHE A 106 -1.57 16.13 9.63
N SER A 107 -2.68 16.08 8.91
CA SER A 107 -4.00 16.04 9.50
C SER A 107 -4.36 14.62 9.95
N VAL A 108 -4.77 14.45 11.22
CA VAL A 108 -5.27 13.16 11.72
C VAL A 108 -6.46 12.67 10.90
N ARG A 109 -7.32 13.59 10.44
CA ARG A 109 -8.46 13.25 9.57
C ARG A 109 -8.01 12.68 8.23
N GLU A 110 -6.96 13.24 7.65
CA GLU A 110 -6.35 12.72 6.42
C GLU A 110 -5.80 11.31 6.63
N LEU A 111 -5.04 11.11 7.72
CA LEU A 111 -4.49 9.81 8.06
C LEU A 111 -5.58 8.74 8.25
N CYS A 112 -6.67 9.07 8.98
CA CYS A 112 -7.81 8.19 9.13
C CYS A 112 -8.46 7.83 7.79
N ALA A 113 -8.60 8.79 6.88
CA ALA A 113 -9.15 8.54 5.54
C ALA A 113 -8.26 7.58 4.72
N ARG A 114 -6.92 7.73 4.81
CA ARG A 114 -5.97 6.83 4.15
C ARG A 114 -6.03 5.40 4.72
N VAL A 115 -6.00 5.27 6.04
CA VAL A 115 -6.13 3.99 6.75
C VAL A 115 -7.43 3.28 6.35
N LYS A 116 -8.55 4.00 6.39
CA LYS A 116 -9.86 3.47 5.97
C LYS A 116 -9.86 3.03 4.50
N SER A 117 -9.24 3.80 3.62
CA SER A 117 -9.09 3.45 2.20
C SER A 117 -8.28 2.16 2.02
N ILE A 118 -7.17 2.00 2.74
CA ILE A 118 -6.34 0.80 2.68
C ILE A 118 -7.12 -0.42 3.19
N LEU A 119 -7.74 -0.32 4.37
CA LEU A 119 -8.44 -1.44 5.02
C LEU A 119 -9.74 -1.85 4.33
N ARG A 120 -10.50 -0.90 3.75
CA ARG A 120 -11.74 -1.20 2.99
C ARG A 120 -11.45 -2.12 1.82
N ARG A 121 -10.31 -2.00 1.19
CA ARG A 121 -9.91 -2.73 -0.01
C ARG A 121 -9.45 -4.14 0.31
N SER A 122 -8.83 -4.36 1.47
CA SER A 122 -8.52 -5.70 1.96
C SER A 122 -9.77 -6.53 2.31
N SER A 123 -10.89 -5.87 2.59
CA SER A 123 -12.17 -6.54 2.95
C SER A 123 -13.20 -6.64 1.80
N SER A 124 -13.03 -5.90 0.71
CA SER A 124 -14.00 -5.88 -0.41
C SER A 124 -13.84 -7.01 -1.43
N SER A 125 -13.09 -8.05 -1.13
CA SER A 125 -12.90 -9.25 -1.97
C SER A 125 -14.16 -10.10 -2.19
N LEU A 126 -15.32 -9.74 -1.66
CA LEU A 126 -16.48 -10.63 -1.61
C LEU A 126 -17.62 -10.33 -2.59
N ASN A 127 -17.54 -9.26 -3.41
CA ASN A 127 -18.67 -8.90 -4.28
C ASN A 127 -18.24 -8.45 -5.69
N SER A 128 -17.59 -9.31 -6.47
CA SER A 128 -17.53 -9.13 -7.93
C SER A 128 -18.00 -10.39 -8.64
N THR A 129 -19.29 -10.39 -9.01
CA THR A 129 -19.87 -11.34 -9.95
C THR A 129 -19.44 -10.97 -11.38
N GLY A 130 -18.35 -11.55 -11.85
CA GLY A 130 -17.87 -11.40 -13.22
C GLY A 130 -16.51 -12.09 -13.37
N ALA A 131 -16.25 -12.76 -14.48
CA ALA A 131 -15.07 -13.57 -14.73
C ALA A 131 -13.81 -13.02 -14.07
N SER A 132 -13.44 -13.65 -12.95
CA SER A 132 -12.35 -13.17 -12.08
C SER A 132 -10.96 -13.43 -12.64
N LEU A 133 -10.88 -14.23 -13.71
CA LEU A 133 -9.61 -14.65 -14.31
C LEU A 133 -9.30 -13.81 -15.56
N PHE A 134 -8.23 -13.05 -15.51
CA PHE A 134 -7.69 -12.31 -16.64
C PHE A 134 -6.42 -13.01 -17.15
N LYS A 135 -6.32 -13.21 -18.47
CA LYS A 135 -5.15 -13.80 -19.12
C LYS A 135 -4.68 -12.89 -20.24
N HIS A 136 -3.37 -12.60 -20.23
CA HIS A 136 -2.69 -11.87 -21.27
C HIS A 136 -1.28 -12.44 -21.46
N ARG A 137 -1.02 -13.08 -22.58
CA ARG A 137 0.24 -13.82 -22.84
C ARG A 137 0.55 -14.83 -21.73
N THR A 138 1.64 -14.61 -20.97
CA THR A 138 2.02 -15.44 -19.83
C THR A 138 1.51 -14.92 -18.49
N LEU A 139 0.87 -13.74 -18.46
CA LEU A 139 0.28 -13.16 -17.26
C LEU A 139 -1.12 -13.72 -17.02
N GLU A 140 -1.33 -14.31 -15.85
CA GLU A 140 -2.63 -14.74 -15.36
C GLU A 140 -2.93 -14.05 -14.03
N LEU A 141 -4.11 -13.41 -13.94
CA LEU A 141 -4.57 -12.73 -12.73
C LEU A 141 -5.90 -13.33 -12.29
N ASP A 142 -5.95 -13.86 -11.08
CA ASP A 142 -7.19 -14.23 -10.42
C ASP A 142 -7.56 -13.13 -9.42
N PHE A 143 -8.55 -12.33 -9.79
CA PHE A 143 -8.96 -11.17 -9.00
C PHE A 143 -9.71 -11.55 -7.72
N ASP A 144 -10.30 -12.74 -7.64
CA ASP A 144 -11.00 -13.22 -6.46
C ASP A 144 -10.01 -13.81 -5.43
N ARG A 145 -8.98 -14.50 -5.92
CA ARG A 145 -7.95 -15.10 -5.07
C ARG A 145 -6.76 -14.20 -4.81
N TYR A 146 -6.67 -13.04 -5.47
CA TYR A 146 -5.49 -12.17 -5.42
C TYR A 146 -4.20 -12.91 -5.83
N GLU A 147 -4.32 -13.77 -6.83
CA GLU A 147 -3.20 -14.54 -7.37
C GLU A 147 -2.73 -13.94 -8.69
N CYS A 148 -1.41 -13.73 -8.79
CA CYS A 148 -0.74 -13.28 -9.99
C CYS A 148 0.29 -14.34 -10.39
N MET A 149 0.19 -14.82 -11.63
CA MET A 149 1.12 -15.78 -12.20
C MET A 149 1.74 -15.19 -13.46
N VAL A 150 3.04 -15.41 -13.67
CA VAL A 150 3.74 -15.14 -14.92
C VAL A 150 4.36 -16.44 -15.40
N GLY A 151 3.76 -17.04 -16.40
CA GLY A 151 4.10 -18.42 -16.82
C GLY A 151 3.75 -19.43 -15.73
N LYS A 152 4.77 -20.03 -15.12
CA LYS A 152 4.60 -21.00 -14.00
C LYS A 152 4.92 -20.39 -12.63
N ASP A 153 5.40 -19.16 -12.59
CA ASP A 153 5.91 -18.52 -11.38
C ASP A 153 4.82 -17.66 -10.73
N SER A 154 4.61 -17.87 -9.43
CA SER A 154 3.73 -17.02 -8.63
C SER A 154 4.41 -15.71 -8.30
N VAL A 155 3.75 -14.57 -8.60
CA VAL A 155 4.26 -13.24 -8.35
C VAL A 155 3.57 -12.63 -7.14
N SER A 156 4.33 -12.31 -6.10
CA SER A 156 3.81 -11.68 -4.88
C SER A 156 3.67 -10.17 -5.06
N LEU A 157 2.44 -9.68 -5.17
CA LEU A 157 2.12 -8.26 -5.23
C LEU A 157 1.65 -7.74 -3.88
N THR A 158 2.04 -6.49 -3.52
CA THR A 158 1.42 -5.77 -2.40
C THR A 158 0.00 -5.33 -2.78
N SER A 159 -0.79 -4.91 -1.79
CA SER A 159 -2.17 -4.45 -2.04
C SER A 159 -2.22 -3.33 -3.08
N LYS A 160 -1.29 -2.37 -3.01
CA LYS A 160 -1.25 -1.23 -3.95
C LYS A 160 -0.77 -1.61 -5.35
N GLU A 161 0.19 -2.51 -5.47
CA GLU A 161 0.61 -3.04 -6.77
C GLU A 161 -0.51 -3.83 -7.45
N TRP A 162 -1.27 -4.59 -6.66
CA TRP A 162 -2.44 -5.32 -7.13
C TRP A 162 -3.54 -4.39 -7.65
N GLU A 163 -3.90 -3.36 -6.86
CA GLU A 163 -4.89 -2.37 -7.24
C GLU A 163 -4.48 -1.60 -8.50
N LEU A 164 -3.21 -1.21 -8.60
CA LEU A 164 -2.65 -0.54 -9.76
C LEU A 164 -2.75 -1.42 -11.00
N LEU A 165 -2.34 -2.68 -10.91
CA LEU A 165 -2.41 -3.63 -12.03
C LEU A 165 -3.86 -3.85 -12.46
N LYS A 166 -4.77 -4.08 -11.50
CA LYS A 166 -6.20 -4.24 -11.75
C LYS A 166 -6.79 -3.01 -12.47
N LEU A 167 -6.50 -1.82 -11.97
CA LEU A 167 -6.98 -0.56 -12.55
C LEU A 167 -6.53 -0.41 -14.02
N LEU A 168 -5.25 -0.73 -14.30
CA LEU A 168 -4.69 -0.65 -15.65
C LEU A 168 -5.32 -1.68 -16.60
N VAL A 169 -5.58 -2.90 -16.13
CA VAL A 169 -6.26 -3.96 -16.88
C VAL A 169 -7.71 -3.60 -17.16
N ASP A 170 -8.44 -3.14 -16.15
CA ASP A 170 -9.85 -2.73 -16.25
C ASP A 170 -10.05 -1.53 -17.21
N ALA A 171 -9.01 -0.71 -17.39
CA ALA A 171 -9.01 0.39 -18.36
C ALA A 171 -8.94 -0.07 -19.83
N ARG A 172 -8.75 -1.36 -20.11
CA ARG A 172 -8.79 -1.99 -21.45
C ARG A 172 -8.01 -1.23 -22.52
N GLY A 173 -6.76 -0.89 -22.21
CA GLY A 173 -5.85 -0.19 -23.13
C GLY A 173 -5.99 1.34 -23.14
N ARG A 174 -6.96 1.92 -22.45
CA ARG A 174 -7.06 3.38 -22.26
C ARG A 174 -5.88 3.87 -21.41
N ALA A 175 -5.27 4.97 -21.83
CA ALA A 175 -4.25 5.63 -21.04
C ALA A 175 -4.91 6.33 -19.82
N LEU A 176 -4.37 6.06 -18.63
CA LEU A 176 -4.75 6.71 -17.38
C LEU A 176 -3.68 7.74 -17.02
N SER A 177 -4.10 8.93 -16.66
CA SER A 177 -3.16 9.94 -16.14
C SER A 177 -2.65 9.53 -14.76
N ARG A 178 -1.46 10.04 -14.37
CA ARG A 178 -0.91 9.82 -13.02
C ARG A 178 -1.87 10.28 -11.93
N THR A 179 -2.56 11.38 -12.15
CA THR A 179 -3.56 11.92 -11.22
C THR A 179 -4.79 11.02 -11.12
N GLU A 180 -5.29 10.47 -12.23
CA GLU A 180 -6.38 9.48 -12.20
C GLU A 180 -5.97 8.23 -11.42
N ILE A 181 -4.78 7.68 -11.71
CA ILE A 181 -4.25 6.50 -11.03
C ILE A 181 -4.11 6.77 -9.53
N LEU A 182 -3.54 7.93 -9.16
CA LEU A 182 -3.34 8.32 -7.77
C LEU A 182 -4.68 8.44 -7.03
N LYS A 183 -5.69 9.03 -7.66
CA LYS A 183 -7.03 9.13 -7.11
C LYS A 183 -7.68 7.76 -6.93
N GLU A 184 -7.66 6.92 -7.95
CA GLU A 184 -8.35 5.62 -7.93
C GLU A 184 -7.65 4.62 -6.99
N VAL A 185 -6.30 4.57 -6.98
CA VAL A 185 -5.54 3.62 -6.19
C VAL A 185 -5.29 4.11 -4.76
N TRP A 186 -5.09 5.41 -4.53
CA TRP A 186 -4.78 5.96 -3.20
C TRP A 186 -5.91 6.76 -2.57
N GLY A 187 -6.99 7.04 -3.32
CA GLY A 187 -8.19 7.72 -2.79
C GLY A 187 -8.00 9.22 -2.55
N TYR A 188 -7.06 9.85 -3.24
CA TYR A 188 -6.80 11.28 -3.07
C TYR A 188 -7.91 12.14 -3.69
N GLU A 189 -8.51 13.02 -2.90
CA GLU A 189 -9.43 14.05 -3.40
C GLU A 189 -8.67 15.25 -3.99
N ARG A 190 -9.31 15.97 -4.91
CA ARG A 190 -8.76 17.20 -5.52
C ARG A 190 -8.45 18.25 -4.45
N GLY A 191 -7.21 18.75 -4.42
CA GLY A 191 -6.82 19.89 -3.56
C GLY A 191 -5.63 19.63 -2.62
N LEU A 192 -5.09 18.40 -2.58
CA LEU A 192 -3.81 18.11 -1.92
C LEU A 192 -2.67 18.24 -2.94
N ASP A 193 -1.54 18.79 -2.51
CA ASP A 193 -0.31 18.84 -3.31
C ASP A 193 0.22 17.40 -3.45
N LEU A 194 -0.18 16.72 -4.55
CA LEU A 194 -0.01 15.30 -4.72
C LEU A 194 1.28 15.01 -5.47
N ASP A 195 2.18 14.32 -4.81
CA ASP A 195 3.37 13.78 -5.47
C ASP A 195 2.98 12.58 -6.37
N THR A 196 2.83 12.84 -7.67
CA THR A 196 2.51 11.81 -8.67
C THR A 196 3.65 10.80 -8.88
N ARG A 197 4.84 11.04 -8.34
CA ARG A 197 6.00 10.13 -8.39
C ARG A 197 5.73 8.81 -7.67
N THR A 198 4.83 8.82 -6.67
CA THR A 198 4.33 7.58 -6.04
C THR A 198 3.83 6.57 -7.07
N VAL A 199 3.11 7.04 -8.08
CA VAL A 199 2.62 6.17 -9.18
C VAL A 199 3.78 5.61 -9.98
N ASP A 200 4.76 6.45 -10.34
CA ASP A 200 5.91 6.03 -11.15
C ASP A 200 6.73 4.95 -10.44
N GLN A 201 6.91 5.07 -9.12
CA GLN A 201 7.63 4.09 -8.31
C GLN A 201 6.89 2.76 -8.20
N HIS A 202 5.56 2.79 -7.97
CA HIS A 202 4.78 1.56 -7.94
C HIS A 202 4.72 0.88 -9.31
N VAL A 203 4.69 1.65 -10.40
CA VAL A 203 4.82 1.09 -11.76
C VAL A 203 6.19 0.46 -11.98
N ALA A 204 7.27 1.09 -11.54
CA ALA A 204 8.62 0.52 -11.66
C ALA A 204 8.70 -0.83 -10.94
N ARG A 205 8.30 -0.90 -9.66
CA ARG A 205 8.30 -2.16 -8.89
C ARG A 205 7.39 -3.23 -9.48
N LEU A 206 6.22 -2.82 -9.95
CA LEU A 206 5.29 -3.75 -10.58
C LEU A 206 5.91 -4.35 -11.84
N ARG A 207 6.61 -3.56 -12.66
CA ARG A 207 7.36 -4.05 -13.83
C ARG A 207 8.46 -5.02 -13.43
N ASP A 208 9.24 -4.70 -12.40
CA ASP A 208 10.31 -5.59 -11.90
C ASP A 208 9.76 -6.93 -11.47
N LYS A 209 8.62 -6.94 -10.76
CA LYS A 209 7.96 -8.17 -10.32
C LYS A 209 7.34 -8.98 -11.47
N LEU A 210 6.78 -8.31 -12.47
CA LEU A 210 6.19 -8.95 -13.64
C LEU A 210 7.24 -9.48 -14.63
N GLY A 211 8.51 -9.10 -14.50
CA GLY A 211 9.62 -9.63 -15.29
C GLY A 211 9.36 -9.59 -16.80
N PRO A 212 9.20 -10.75 -17.47
CA PRO A 212 8.95 -10.81 -18.91
C PRO A 212 7.71 -10.04 -19.37
N GLU A 213 6.71 -9.92 -18.49
CA GLU A 213 5.46 -9.20 -18.78
C GLU A 213 5.50 -7.70 -18.42
N ALA A 214 6.64 -7.18 -17.97
CA ALA A 214 6.83 -5.75 -17.69
C ALA A 214 6.41 -4.84 -18.85
N SER A 215 6.64 -5.30 -20.10
CA SER A 215 6.30 -4.57 -21.34
C SER A 215 4.79 -4.42 -21.56
N SER A 216 3.96 -5.16 -20.83
CA SER A 216 2.50 -5.04 -20.88
C SER A 216 2.01 -3.75 -20.21
N ILE A 217 2.80 -3.16 -19.31
CA ILE A 217 2.55 -1.84 -18.75
C ILE A 217 3.33 -0.81 -19.57
N VAL A 218 2.62 -0.01 -20.36
CA VAL A 218 3.21 0.97 -21.29
C VAL A 218 3.16 2.37 -20.69
N THR A 219 4.30 3.07 -20.70
CA THR A 219 4.34 4.50 -20.37
C THR A 219 3.83 5.32 -21.57
N VAL A 220 2.83 6.16 -21.34
CA VAL A 220 2.34 7.14 -22.31
C VAL A 220 2.96 8.50 -21.93
N LYS A 221 3.91 8.95 -22.75
CA LYS A 221 4.69 10.18 -22.47
C LYS A 221 3.76 11.36 -22.18
N ASN A 222 4.06 12.12 -21.16
CA ASN A 222 3.31 13.30 -20.67
C ASN A 222 1.86 13.02 -20.22
N VAL A 223 1.40 11.77 -20.21
CA VAL A 223 0.06 11.37 -19.76
C VAL A 223 0.17 10.51 -18.49
N GLY A 224 0.66 9.31 -18.62
CA GLY A 224 0.70 8.34 -17.54
C GLY A 224 0.96 6.92 -18.05
N TYR A 225 0.03 6.00 -17.76
CA TYR A 225 0.23 4.58 -18.03
C TYR A 225 -1.00 3.92 -18.65
N ARG A 226 -0.76 2.84 -19.39
CA ARG A 226 -1.82 1.96 -19.86
C ARG A 226 -1.37 0.50 -19.86
N PHE A 227 -2.29 -0.43 -19.77
CA PHE A 227 -2.05 -1.84 -20.05
C PHE A 227 -2.15 -2.06 -21.58
N ARG A 228 -1.24 -2.86 -22.13
CA ARG A 228 -1.30 -3.27 -23.54
C ARG A 228 -2.29 -4.44 -23.65
N VAL A 229 -3.38 -4.23 -24.34
CA VAL A 229 -4.35 -5.28 -24.68
C VAL A 229 -3.93 -6.00 -25.94
#